data_ee8b5a5a49f33ef1ff052739afb88d6f
#
_entry.id   ee8b5a5a49f33ef1ff052739afb88d6f
#
_cell.length_a   1.000
_cell.length_b   1.000
_cell.length_c   1.000
_cell.angle_alpha   90.00
_cell.angle_beta   90.00
_cell.angle_gamma   90.00
#
_symmetry.space_group_name_H-M   'P 1'
#
loop_
_entity.id
_entity.type
_entity.pdbx_description
1 polymer ?
#
loop_
_entity_poly.entity_id
_entity_poly.type
_entity_poly.pdbx_seq_one_letter_code
_entity_poly.pdbx_strand_id
1 'polypeptide(L)'
;MEQRRFSGKGHWYHETQSNHAQSDVLPLVPEAANVDDRFLLDLALPDEIVGACTGWLAPARTLCHQLFPLSLPLNRLRTLSAYDRLSTALTVAQACGIQRLCNHYAALLAPLPGPDSSRESNRRLAQITQYARQLASSPDVIDDKARTQLDEVGLTTYDIVAINQIIGFTGFQARVVAVFQALLGYPVRWLPGHHIQPHTLPACTEAWVALLPVVELRYASAHQLESLSRWQAEPALEGLTPVLCHEPTLLDLTGEILLNSRVATPHASPALAAAVDLLARSPDRFSAAQFTPLTEGGLTAVQAIALLTQSAFEGWINRLKVASGKAE
;
A
#
# COMPACT_ATOMS: atom_id res chain seq x y z
N MET A 1 23.76 -36.84 2.66
CA MET A 1 22.94 -35.61 2.58
C MET A 1 23.89 -34.43 2.83
N GLU A 2 24.37 -33.81 1.74
CA GLU A 2 25.24 -32.63 1.85
C GLU A 2 24.45 -31.38 2.10
N GLN A 3 24.61 -30.78 3.28
CA GLN A 3 24.17 -29.43 3.56
C GLN A 3 25.04 -28.46 2.76
N ARG A 4 24.51 -27.92 1.67
CA ARG A 4 25.12 -26.78 0.98
C ARG A 4 25.06 -25.56 1.91
N ARG A 5 26.22 -25.22 2.50
CA ARG A 5 26.40 -23.93 3.16
C ARG A 5 26.38 -22.83 2.12
N PHE A 6 25.31 -22.06 2.08
CA PHE A 6 25.26 -20.80 1.34
C PHE A 6 26.08 -19.76 2.09
N SER A 7 27.35 -19.60 1.71
CA SER A 7 28.16 -18.45 2.04
C SER A 7 28.01 -17.44 0.91
N GLY A 8 27.07 -16.52 1.03
CA GLY A 8 26.92 -15.44 0.09
C GLY A 8 26.12 -14.34 0.75
N LYS A 9 26.53 -13.10 0.61
CA LYS A 9 25.73 -11.90 0.80
C LYS A 9 24.62 -11.90 -0.25
N GLY A 10 23.75 -12.92 -0.21
CA GLY A 10 22.67 -13.13 -1.14
C GLY A 10 21.49 -12.27 -0.72
N HIS A 11 21.18 -11.30 -1.53
CA HIS A 11 19.94 -10.57 -1.44
C HIS A 11 18.75 -11.54 -1.41
N TRP A 12 17.83 -11.34 -0.51
CA TRP A 12 16.57 -12.07 -0.31
C TRP A 12 15.69 -12.19 -1.57
N TYR A 13 16.08 -11.52 -2.62
CA TYR A 13 15.45 -11.49 -3.95
C TYR A 13 15.45 -12.83 -4.69
N HIS A 14 16.32 -13.77 -4.33
CA HIS A 14 16.55 -14.95 -5.18
C HIS A 14 15.60 -16.12 -4.92
N GLU A 15 14.88 -16.14 -3.80
CA GLU A 15 14.00 -17.28 -3.49
C GLU A 15 12.63 -17.23 -4.17
N THR A 16 12.21 -16.07 -4.67
CA THR A 16 10.91 -15.90 -5.34
C THR A 16 11.00 -15.80 -6.85
N GLN A 17 12.20 -15.74 -7.42
CA GLN A 17 12.40 -15.77 -8.86
C GLN A 17 12.65 -17.21 -9.30
N SER A 18 11.60 -17.89 -9.76
CA SER A 18 11.75 -19.13 -10.50
C SER A 18 12.65 -18.89 -11.73
N ASN A 19 13.60 -19.79 -11.95
CA ASN A 19 14.49 -19.82 -13.12
C ASN A 19 13.69 -19.96 -14.43
N HIS A 20 13.12 -18.87 -14.91
CA HIS A 20 12.67 -18.76 -16.29
C HIS A 20 13.77 -18.14 -17.13
N ALA A 21 13.96 -18.69 -18.32
CA ALA A 21 15.01 -18.36 -19.26
C ALA A 21 15.28 -16.84 -19.34
N GLN A 22 16.54 -16.45 -19.28
CA GLN A 22 17.04 -15.07 -19.27
C GLN A 22 16.59 -14.19 -20.44
N SER A 23 15.86 -14.74 -21.43
CA SER A 23 15.42 -14.01 -22.62
C SER A 23 14.22 -13.06 -22.40
N ASP A 24 13.44 -13.22 -21.31
CA ASP A 24 12.22 -12.45 -21.09
C ASP A 24 12.31 -11.48 -19.89
N VAL A 25 13.46 -11.36 -19.27
CA VAL A 25 13.65 -10.40 -18.16
C VAL A 25 13.84 -9.01 -18.75
N LEU A 26 12.79 -8.19 -18.66
CA LEU A 26 12.90 -6.77 -18.98
C LEU A 26 13.98 -6.13 -18.09
N PRO A 27 14.79 -5.21 -18.65
CA PRO A 27 15.82 -4.53 -17.87
C PRO A 27 15.19 -3.84 -16.67
N LEU A 28 15.91 -3.84 -15.54
CA LEU A 28 15.54 -3.07 -14.36
C LEU A 28 15.27 -1.61 -14.75
N VAL A 29 14.50 -0.89 -13.94
CA VAL A 29 14.27 0.55 -14.09
C VAL A 29 15.24 1.29 -13.15
N PRO A 30 16.52 1.51 -13.57
CA PRO A 30 17.57 2.04 -12.67
C PRO A 30 17.23 3.42 -12.14
N GLU A 31 16.49 4.21 -12.92
CA GLU A 31 16.04 5.55 -12.58
C GLU A 31 15.10 5.57 -11.36
N ALA A 32 14.44 4.47 -11.06
CA ALA A 32 13.57 4.38 -9.89
C ALA A 32 14.31 4.06 -8.57
N ALA A 33 15.61 3.79 -8.62
CA ALA A 33 16.41 3.53 -7.43
C ALA A 33 16.68 4.81 -6.62
N ASN A 34 17.01 5.91 -7.32
CA ASN A 34 17.27 7.22 -6.72
C ASN A 34 16.28 8.21 -7.31
N VAL A 35 15.28 8.59 -6.54
CA VAL A 35 14.19 9.48 -6.95
C VAL A 35 14.02 10.61 -5.94
N ASP A 36 13.67 11.81 -6.44
CA ASP A 36 13.31 12.95 -5.61
C ASP A 36 11.87 12.84 -5.12
N ASP A 37 10.94 12.54 -6.02
CA ASP A 37 9.54 12.25 -5.67
C ASP A 37 9.35 10.76 -5.36
N ARG A 38 9.42 10.41 -4.09
CA ARG A 38 9.29 9.03 -3.61
C ARG A 38 7.89 8.44 -3.80
N PHE A 39 6.88 9.27 -4.06
CA PHE A 39 5.51 8.78 -4.31
C PHE A 39 5.28 8.47 -5.78
N LEU A 40 5.61 9.40 -6.68
CA LEU A 40 5.45 9.22 -8.13
C LEU A 40 6.65 8.56 -8.80
N LEU A 41 7.76 8.38 -8.09
CA LEU A 41 9.00 7.78 -8.59
C LEU A 41 9.53 8.52 -9.83
N ASP A 42 9.50 9.85 -9.77
CA ASP A 42 9.94 10.78 -10.84
C ASP A 42 9.29 10.50 -12.21
N LEU A 43 8.02 10.05 -12.23
CA LEU A 43 7.25 10.01 -13.47
C LEU A 43 7.03 11.43 -13.98
N ALA A 44 7.47 11.70 -15.20
CA ALA A 44 7.36 13.01 -15.85
C ALA A 44 5.94 13.27 -16.33
N LEU A 45 5.07 13.69 -15.41
CA LEU A 45 3.67 13.99 -15.70
C LEU A 45 3.53 15.41 -16.28
N PRO A 46 2.56 15.64 -17.19
CA PRO A 46 2.19 16.98 -17.61
C PRO A 46 1.77 17.86 -16.42
N ASP A 47 2.15 19.15 -16.44
CA ASP A 47 1.83 20.11 -15.36
C ASP A 47 0.32 20.22 -15.08
N GLU A 48 -0.50 20.16 -16.12
CA GLU A 48 -1.97 20.14 -15.99
C GLU A 48 -2.45 18.96 -15.12
N ILE A 49 -1.89 17.78 -15.32
CA ILE A 49 -2.23 16.58 -14.56
C ILE A 49 -1.77 16.72 -13.12
N VAL A 50 -0.54 17.17 -12.90
CA VAL A 50 0.00 17.42 -11.56
C VAL A 50 -0.85 18.44 -10.82
N GLY A 51 -1.20 19.55 -11.50
CA GLY A 51 -2.06 20.60 -10.94
C GLY A 51 -3.43 20.09 -10.54
N ALA A 52 -4.08 19.28 -11.39
CA ALA A 52 -5.38 18.68 -11.10
C ALA A 52 -5.35 17.67 -9.94
N CYS A 53 -4.22 17.00 -9.72
CA CYS A 53 -4.04 16.00 -8.67
C CYS A 53 -3.52 16.58 -7.35
N THR A 54 -3.13 17.85 -7.29
CA THR A 54 -2.43 18.45 -6.14
C THR A 54 -3.15 18.22 -4.81
N GLY A 55 -4.48 18.28 -4.81
CA GLY A 55 -5.28 18.16 -3.58
C GLY A 55 -5.02 16.86 -2.82
N TRP A 56 -4.97 15.71 -3.49
CA TRP A 56 -4.68 14.42 -2.87
C TRP A 56 -3.20 14.02 -2.97
N LEU A 57 -2.50 14.52 -3.98
CA LEU A 57 -1.10 14.16 -4.22
C LEU A 57 -0.15 14.75 -3.17
N ALA A 58 -0.40 15.99 -2.73
CA ALA A 58 0.42 16.63 -1.70
C ALA A 58 0.38 15.86 -0.36
N PRO A 59 -0.79 15.54 0.23
CA PRO A 59 -0.83 14.71 1.42
C PRO A 59 -0.30 13.29 1.19
N ALA A 60 -0.44 12.71 -0.02
CA ALA A 60 0.13 11.39 -0.33
C ALA A 60 1.67 11.40 -0.30
N ARG A 61 2.31 12.44 -0.84
CA ARG A 61 3.77 12.65 -0.73
C ARG A 61 4.21 12.80 0.72
N THR A 62 3.48 13.61 1.49
CA THR A 62 3.76 13.78 2.92
C THR A 62 3.63 12.46 3.68
N LEU A 63 2.56 11.71 3.41
CA LEU A 63 2.34 10.40 4.03
C LEU A 63 3.45 9.39 3.66
N CYS A 64 3.94 9.41 2.43
CA CYS A 64 5.08 8.59 2.02
C CYS A 64 6.31 8.85 2.90
N HIS A 65 6.63 10.10 3.19
CA HIS A 65 7.73 10.46 4.09
C HIS A 65 7.47 10.06 5.55
N GLN A 66 6.23 10.14 6.02
CA GLN A 66 5.85 9.72 7.38
C GLN A 66 5.90 8.19 7.56
N LEU A 67 5.51 7.45 6.55
CA LEU A 67 5.57 5.97 6.59
C LEU A 67 7.01 5.45 6.47
N PHE A 68 7.87 6.13 5.72
CA PHE A 68 9.24 5.73 5.43
C PHE A 68 10.26 6.80 5.81
N PRO A 69 10.36 7.17 7.10
CA PRO A 69 11.30 8.17 7.55
C PRO A 69 12.75 7.67 7.43
N LEU A 70 13.69 8.58 7.18
CA LEU A 70 15.13 8.27 7.11
C LEU A 70 15.70 7.85 8.47
N SER A 71 15.13 8.37 9.56
CA SER A 71 15.49 8.04 10.93
C SER A 71 14.22 7.86 11.74
N LEU A 72 14.17 6.78 12.49
CA LEU A 72 13.01 6.44 13.31
C LEU A 72 13.46 6.07 14.72
N PRO A 73 13.12 6.88 15.74
CA PRO A 73 13.38 6.52 17.13
C PRO A 73 12.44 5.39 17.55
N LEU A 74 13.02 4.23 17.84
CA LEU A 74 12.27 3.10 18.39
C LEU A 74 12.05 3.29 19.89
N ASN A 75 10.91 2.84 20.38
CA ASN A 75 10.55 2.83 21.79
C ASN A 75 9.62 1.64 22.09
N ARG A 76 9.16 1.50 23.34
CA ARG A 76 8.33 0.38 23.77
C ARG A 76 6.97 0.28 23.06
N LEU A 77 6.43 1.39 22.55
CA LEU A 77 5.15 1.44 21.84
C LEU A 77 5.30 1.38 20.33
N ARG A 78 6.46 1.80 19.81
CA ARG A 78 6.78 1.82 18.38
C ARG A 78 8.06 1.05 18.16
N THR A 79 7.92 -0.22 17.83
CA THR A 79 9.03 -1.17 17.68
C THR A 79 9.35 -1.49 16.23
N LEU A 80 8.52 -1.00 15.29
CA LEU A 80 8.64 -1.26 13.87
C LEU A 80 9.80 -0.48 13.26
N SER A 81 10.89 -1.17 12.95
CA SER A 81 12.11 -0.57 12.40
C SER A 81 11.92 -0.04 10.97
N ALA A 82 12.85 0.78 10.49
CA ALA A 82 12.88 1.21 9.08
C ALA A 82 13.00 0.00 8.13
N TYR A 83 13.78 -1.01 8.53
CA TYR A 83 13.90 -2.25 7.77
C TYR A 83 12.57 -3.01 7.66
N ASP A 84 11.82 -3.16 8.77
CA ASP A 84 10.50 -3.80 8.78
C ASP A 84 9.52 -3.06 7.85
N ARG A 85 9.50 -1.71 7.93
CA ARG A 85 8.63 -0.85 7.10
C ARG A 85 8.92 -1.01 5.61
N LEU A 86 10.19 -0.94 5.22
CA LEU A 86 10.60 -1.06 3.82
C LEU A 86 10.45 -2.49 3.30
N SER A 87 10.69 -3.51 4.12
CA SER A 87 10.42 -4.91 3.77
C SER A 87 8.93 -5.16 3.55
N THR A 88 8.07 -4.55 4.37
CA THR A 88 6.61 -4.58 4.18
C THR A 88 6.22 -3.96 2.83
N ALA A 89 6.71 -2.75 2.54
CA ALA A 89 6.41 -2.05 1.29
C ALA A 89 6.92 -2.81 0.06
N LEU A 90 8.15 -3.33 0.13
CA LEU A 90 8.71 -4.14 -0.95
C LEU A 90 7.87 -5.40 -1.21
N THR A 91 7.43 -6.08 -0.15
CA THR A 91 6.55 -7.25 -0.28
C THR A 91 5.24 -6.91 -0.98
N VAL A 92 4.61 -5.77 -0.64
CA VAL A 92 3.39 -5.29 -1.29
C VAL A 92 3.64 -4.90 -2.74
N ALA A 93 4.75 -4.20 -3.02
CA ALA A 93 5.13 -3.81 -4.38
C ALA A 93 5.32 -5.05 -5.28
N GLN A 94 5.96 -6.11 -4.74
CA GLN A 94 6.11 -7.40 -5.42
C GLN A 94 4.77 -8.11 -5.64
N ALA A 95 3.87 -8.08 -4.66
CA ALA A 95 2.53 -8.63 -4.82
C ALA A 95 1.74 -7.90 -5.91
N CYS A 96 1.90 -6.59 -6.04
CA CYS A 96 1.30 -5.77 -7.08
C CYS A 96 2.00 -5.89 -8.44
N GLY A 97 3.22 -6.44 -8.51
CA GLY A 97 3.97 -6.62 -9.76
C GLY A 97 4.48 -5.33 -10.41
N ILE A 98 4.55 -4.21 -9.69
CA ILE A 98 5.02 -2.92 -10.22
C ILE A 98 6.54 -2.81 -10.07
N GLN A 99 7.26 -3.14 -11.15
CA GLN A 99 8.73 -3.21 -11.14
C GLN A 99 9.40 -1.92 -10.67
N ARG A 100 8.91 -0.76 -11.13
CA ARG A 100 9.44 0.55 -10.73
C ARG A 100 9.39 0.73 -9.21
N LEU A 101 8.28 0.33 -8.59
CA LEU A 101 8.09 0.39 -7.15
C LEU A 101 8.96 -0.62 -6.40
N CYS A 102 9.10 -1.83 -6.93
CA CYS A 102 10.00 -2.85 -6.38
C CYS A 102 11.45 -2.35 -6.35
N ASN A 103 11.93 -1.76 -7.44
CA ASN A 103 13.29 -1.23 -7.52
C ASN A 103 13.52 -0.09 -6.52
N HIS A 104 12.54 0.80 -6.36
CA HIS A 104 12.62 1.89 -5.39
C HIS A 104 12.74 1.38 -3.97
N TYR A 105 11.82 0.53 -3.51
CA TYR A 105 11.85 0.02 -2.14
C TYR A 105 13.05 -0.89 -1.89
N ALA A 106 13.49 -1.65 -2.89
CA ALA A 106 14.71 -2.45 -2.78
C ALA A 106 15.97 -1.57 -2.62
N ALA A 107 16.07 -0.49 -3.39
CA ALA A 107 17.19 0.46 -3.28
C ALA A 107 17.23 1.16 -1.90
N LEU A 108 16.07 1.49 -1.34
CA LEU A 108 15.98 2.05 0.02
C LEU A 108 16.32 1.03 1.11
N LEU A 109 15.97 -0.23 0.89
CA LEU A 109 16.21 -1.31 1.86
C LEU A 109 17.68 -1.76 1.88
N ALA A 110 18.34 -1.78 0.71
CA ALA A 110 19.68 -2.35 0.54
C ALA A 110 20.76 -1.79 1.50
N PRO A 111 20.83 -0.48 1.83
CA PRO A 111 21.83 0.06 2.73
C PRO A 111 21.51 -0.16 4.22
N LEU A 112 20.29 -0.57 4.56
CA LEU A 112 19.90 -0.74 5.95
C LEU A 112 20.46 -2.03 6.53
N PRO A 113 20.86 -2.03 7.81
CA PRO A 113 21.21 -3.26 8.48
C PRO A 113 19.97 -4.17 8.55
N GLY A 114 20.13 -5.40 8.03
CA GLY A 114 19.11 -6.43 8.16
C GLY A 114 18.88 -6.85 9.61
N PRO A 115 17.86 -7.69 9.87
CA PRO A 115 17.67 -8.27 11.18
C PRO A 115 18.92 -9.01 11.62
N ASP A 116 19.15 -9.07 12.92
CA ASP A 116 20.21 -9.92 13.44
C ASP A 116 19.96 -11.39 13.07
N SER A 117 20.96 -12.24 13.23
CA SER A 117 20.86 -13.66 12.86
C SER A 117 20.01 -14.47 13.85
N SER A 118 19.35 -13.84 14.83
CA SER A 118 18.55 -14.53 15.82
C SER A 118 17.31 -15.17 15.19
N ARG A 119 16.85 -16.24 15.83
CA ARG A 119 15.63 -16.93 15.39
C ARG A 119 14.40 -16.02 15.57
N GLU A 120 14.39 -15.22 16.60
CA GLU A 120 13.30 -14.28 16.91
C GLU A 120 13.18 -13.20 15.84
N SER A 121 14.28 -12.54 15.48
CA SER A 121 14.29 -11.51 14.45
C SER A 121 13.88 -12.04 13.08
N ASN A 122 14.37 -13.22 12.72
CA ASN A 122 13.99 -13.88 11.47
C ASN A 122 12.49 -14.27 11.47
N ARG A 123 11.97 -14.81 12.59
CA ARG A 123 10.55 -15.14 12.75
C ARG A 123 9.69 -13.88 12.65
N ARG A 124 10.10 -12.78 13.29
CA ARG A 124 9.40 -11.50 13.24
C ARG A 124 9.29 -10.98 11.81
N LEU A 125 10.40 -10.91 11.08
CA LEU A 125 10.39 -10.44 9.70
C LEU A 125 9.56 -11.35 8.79
N ALA A 126 9.68 -12.67 8.92
CA ALA A 126 8.89 -13.63 8.15
C ALA A 126 7.39 -13.44 8.39
N GLN A 127 6.97 -13.23 9.65
CA GLN A 127 5.57 -13.02 10.00
C GLN A 127 5.03 -11.70 9.44
N ILE A 128 5.81 -10.60 9.54
CA ILE A 128 5.44 -9.29 8.96
C ILE A 128 5.26 -9.41 7.44
N THR A 129 6.22 -10.01 6.74
CA THR A 129 6.17 -10.12 5.28
C THR A 129 5.10 -11.09 4.79
N GLN A 130 4.85 -12.18 5.52
CA GLN A 130 3.73 -13.09 5.23
C GLN A 130 2.39 -12.36 5.37
N TYR A 131 2.17 -11.67 6.48
CA TYR A 131 0.96 -10.88 6.71
C TYR A 131 0.78 -9.80 5.63
N ALA A 132 1.84 -9.07 5.29
CA ALA A 132 1.80 -8.05 4.26
C ALA A 132 1.38 -8.61 2.89
N ARG A 133 1.92 -9.76 2.52
CA ARG A 133 1.54 -10.46 1.28
C ARG A 133 0.08 -10.88 1.29
N GLN A 134 -0.38 -11.49 2.38
CA GLN A 134 -1.76 -11.94 2.52
C GLN A 134 -2.74 -10.76 2.45
N LEU A 135 -2.54 -9.71 3.24
CA LEU A 135 -3.43 -8.55 3.22
C LEU A 135 -3.42 -7.83 1.87
N ALA A 136 -2.27 -7.79 1.18
CA ALA A 136 -2.18 -7.16 -0.13
C ALA A 136 -2.88 -7.95 -1.24
N SER A 137 -2.71 -9.30 -1.27
CA SER A 137 -3.15 -10.13 -2.39
C SER A 137 -4.42 -10.94 -2.13
N SER A 138 -4.71 -11.27 -0.88
CA SER A 138 -5.84 -12.15 -0.50
C SER A 138 -6.39 -11.72 0.85
N PRO A 139 -6.99 -10.51 0.97
CA PRO A 139 -7.42 -9.97 2.25
C PRO A 139 -8.40 -10.87 3.02
N ASP A 140 -9.18 -11.69 2.33
CA ASP A 140 -10.14 -12.62 2.95
C ASP A 140 -9.52 -13.69 3.85
N VAL A 141 -8.20 -13.92 3.76
CA VAL A 141 -7.50 -14.87 4.63
C VAL A 141 -7.01 -14.23 5.94
N ILE A 142 -7.25 -12.93 6.13
CA ILE A 142 -6.88 -12.23 7.35
C ILE A 142 -7.93 -12.48 8.42
N ASP A 143 -7.61 -13.38 9.33
CA ASP A 143 -8.44 -13.79 10.46
C ASP A 143 -7.83 -13.32 11.80
N ASP A 144 -8.46 -13.72 12.91
CA ASP A 144 -7.97 -13.42 14.25
C ASP A 144 -6.60 -14.04 14.53
N LYS A 145 -6.32 -15.20 13.93
CA LYS A 145 -5.04 -15.88 14.07
C LYS A 145 -3.92 -15.07 13.39
N ALA A 146 -4.18 -14.54 12.19
CA ALA A 146 -3.21 -13.69 11.49
C ALA A 146 -2.84 -12.45 12.32
N ARG A 147 -3.82 -11.83 13.00
CA ARG A 147 -3.60 -10.70 13.91
C ARG A 147 -2.83 -11.10 15.16
N THR A 148 -3.23 -12.20 15.80
CA THR A 148 -2.54 -12.73 17.01
C THR A 148 -1.09 -13.07 16.70
N GLN A 149 -0.77 -13.60 15.53
CA GLN A 149 0.60 -13.91 15.13
C GLN A 149 1.50 -12.67 15.03
N LEU A 150 0.95 -11.49 14.74
CA LEU A 150 1.71 -10.24 14.79
C LEU A 150 2.06 -9.83 16.24
N ASP A 151 1.12 -9.99 17.16
CA ASP A 151 1.34 -9.75 18.58
C ASP A 151 2.38 -10.74 19.17
N GLU A 152 2.31 -12.02 18.82
CA GLU A 152 3.25 -13.08 19.24
C GLU A 152 4.71 -12.78 18.83
N VAL A 153 4.96 -11.98 17.82
CA VAL A 153 6.30 -11.56 17.42
C VAL A 153 6.68 -10.19 17.97
N GLY A 154 5.92 -9.69 18.95
CA GLY A 154 6.23 -8.47 19.70
C GLY A 154 5.86 -7.17 19.01
N LEU A 155 4.90 -7.20 18.07
CA LEU A 155 4.34 -5.98 17.51
C LEU A 155 3.27 -5.41 18.42
N THR A 156 3.33 -4.12 18.66
CA THR A 156 2.32 -3.40 19.43
C THR A 156 1.13 -3.01 18.55
N THR A 157 0.03 -2.53 19.15
CA THR A 157 -1.09 -1.98 18.38
C THR A 157 -0.66 -0.83 17.47
N TYR A 158 0.27 0.04 17.94
CA TYR A 158 0.85 1.12 17.12
C TYR A 158 1.58 0.57 15.88
N ASP A 159 2.36 -0.48 16.07
CA ASP A 159 3.10 -1.14 14.98
C ASP A 159 2.13 -1.79 13.98
N ILE A 160 1.10 -2.46 14.45
CA ILE A 160 0.09 -3.12 13.61
C ILE A 160 -0.68 -2.08 12.80
N VAL A 161 -1.10 -0.97 13.41
CA VAL A 161 -1.75 0.14 12.69
C VAL A 161 -0.82 0.71 11.62
N ALA A 162 0.46 0.93 11.95
CA ALA A 162 1.44 1.44 10.99
C ALA A 162 1.68 0.45 9.83
N ILE A 163 1.79 -0.86 10.10
CA ILE A 163 1.92 -1.92 9.07
C ILE A 163 0.70 -1.92 8.15
N ASN A 164 -0.51 -1.86 8.70
CA ASN A 164 -1.74 -1.84 7.91
C ASN A 164 -1.80 -0.60 7.01
N GLN A 165 -1.37 0.55 7.51
CA GLN A 165 -1.23 1.78 6.72
C GLN A 165 -0.18 1.62 5.61
N ILE A 166 0.98 1.05 5.89
CA ILE A 166 2.02 0.80 4.88
C ILE A 166 1.49 -0.11 3.77
N ILE A 167 0.80 -1.19 4.13
CA ILE A 167 0.27 -2.15 3.15
C ILE A 167 -0.78 -1.48 2.26
N GLY A 168 -1.74 -0.77 2.86
CA GLY A 168 -2.79 -0.08 2.12
C GLY A 168 -2.23 1.03 1.23
N PHE A 169 -1.36 1.88 1.79
CA PHE A 169 -0.71 2.97 1.07
C PHE A 169 0.16 2.48 -0.10
N THR A 170 0.99 1.46 0.11
CA THR A 170 1.83 0.93 -0.97
C THR A 170 0.99 0.28 -2.07
N GLY A 171 -0.11 -0.39 -1.72
CA GLY A 171 -1.08 -0.91 -2.69
C GLY A 171 -1.81 0.20 -3.48
N PHE A 172 -2.10 1.34 -2.84
CA PHE A 172 -2.62 2.55 -3.48
C PHE A 172 -1.57 3.16 -4.41
N GLN A 173 -0.35 3.38 -3.93
CA GLN A 173 0.77 3.91 -4.71
C GLN A 173 1.03 3.06 -5.96
N ALA A 174 1.02 1.73 -5.84
CA ALA A 174 1.22 0.81 -6.94
C ALA A 174 0.20 1.04 -8.07
N ARG A 175 -1.06 1.23 -7.72
CA ARG A 175 -2.14 1.47 -8.68
C ARG A 175 -2.05 2.86 -9.31
N VAL A 176 -1.72 3.88 -8.51
CA VAL A 176 -1.50 5.26 -9.02
C VAL A 176 -0.34 5.28 -10.00
N VAL A 177 0.79 4.65 -9.67
CA VAL A 177 1.94 4.53 -10.58
C VAL A 177 1.55 3.80 -11.87
N ALA A 178 0.77 2.70 -11.80
CA ALA A 178 0.28 1.99 -12.97
C ALA A 178 -0.59 2.88 -13.87
N VAL A 179 -1.50 3.67 -13.29
CA VAL A 179 -2.36 4.61 -14.03
C VAL A 179 -1.52 5.67 -14.74
N PHE A 180 -0.53 6.26 -14.06
CA PHE A 180 0.31 7.27 -14.67
C PHE A 180 1.28 6.70 -15.72
N GLN A 181 1.79 5.49 -15.53
CA GLN A 181 2.55 4.78 -16.57
C GLN A 181 1.69 4.53 -17.82
N ALA A 182 0.41 4.14 -17.64
CA ALA A 182 -0.53 3.95 -18.73
C ALA A 182 -0.83 5.27 -19.47
N LEU A 183 -1.05 6.37 -18.75
CA LEU A 183 -1.21 7.72 -19.32
C LEU A 183 0.00 8.12 -20.17
N LEU A 184 1.20 7.84 -19.69
CA LEU A 184 2.46 8.19 -20.39
C LEU A 184 2.81 7.21 -21.51
N GLY A 185 1.99 6.16 -21.72
CA GLY A 185 2.23 5.16 -22.77
C GLY A 185 3.45 4.26 -22.48
N TYR A 186 3.86 4.14 -21.23
CA TYR A 186 4.97 3.27 -20.88
C TYR A 186 4.59 1.80 -21.10
N PRO A 187 5.54 0.97 -21.59
CA PRO A 187 5.27 -0.43 -21.82
C PRO A 187 5.00 -1.15 -20.49
N VAL A 188 4.07 -2.08 -20.53
CA VAL A 188 3.83 -2.99 -19.41
C VAL A 188 5.07 -3.84 -19.21
N ARG A 189 5.63 -3.78 -18.02
CA ARG A 189 6.73 -4.64 -17.58
C ARG A 189 6.14 -5.67 -16.63
N TRP A 190 5.74 -6.78 -17.21
CA TRP A 190 5.14 -7.86 -16.45
C TRP A 190 6.20 -8.58 -15.61
N LEU A 191 6.09 -8.47 -14.31
CA LEU A 191 6.70 -9.42 -13.39
C LEU A 191 5.64 -10.49 -13.10
N PRO A 192 5.97 -11.78 -13.09
CA PRO A 192 5.03 -12.81 -12.67
C PRO A 192 4.57 -12.50 -11.24
N GLY A 193 3.50 -11.76 -11.14
CA GLY A 193 2.91 -11.31 -9.87
C GLY A 193 1.81 -12.25 -9.41
N HIS A 194 1.28 -11.96 -8.25
CA HIS A 194 0.12 -12.65 -7.73
C HIS A 194 -1.15 -12.03 -8.35
N HIS A 195 -2.12 -12.87 -8.70
CA HIS A 195 -3.47 -12.40 -8.95
C HIS A 195 -4.05 -11.90 -7.62
N ILE A 196 -4.31 -10.59 -7.54
CA ILE A 196 -4.86 -9.97 -6.34
C ILE A 196 -6.35 -10.28 -6.31
N GLN A 197 -6.82 -10.88 -5.23
CA GLN A 197 -8.24 -11.08 -5.02
C GLN A 197 -8.86 -9.74 -4.56
N PRO A 198 -9.82 -9.19 -5.30
CA PRO A 198 -10.53 -8.01 -4.84
C PRO A 198 -11.42 -8.42 -3.67
N HIS A 199 -11.27 -7.72 -2.58
CA HIS A 199 -12.21 -7.81 -1.48
C HIS A 199 -13.23 -6.69 -1.64
N THR A 200 -14.46 -7.05 -1.84
CA THR A 200 -15.58 -6.12 -1.78
C THR A 200 -16.18 -6.28 -0.40
N LEU A 201 -16.08 -5.25 0.43
CA LEU A 201 -16.84 -5.24 1.67
C LEU A 201 -18.32 -5.42 1.34
N PRO A 202 -19.07 -6.23 2.10
CA PRO A 202 -20.51 -6.31 1.95
C PRO A 202 -21.09 -4.88 1.94
N ALA A 203 -22.08 -4.65 1.10
CA ALA A 203 -22.81 -3.37 1.11
C ALA A 203 -23.26 -3.10 2.55
N CYS A 204 -23.11 -1.87 3.00
CA CYS A 204 -23.17 -1.37 4.37
C CYS A 204 -24.52 -1.61 5.08
N THR A 205 -24.92 -2.87 5.26
CA THR A 205 -26.09 -3.29 6.08
C THR A 205 -25.68 -3.95 7.39
N GLU A 206 -24.41 -4.34 7.52
CA GLU A 206 -23.89 -4.96 8.71
C GLU A 206 -22.97 -3.99 9.46
N ALA A 207 -23.14 -3.91 10.77
CA ALA A 207 -22.29 -3.09 11.63
C ALA A 207 -20.83 -3.61 11.53
N TRP A 208 -19.88 -2.71 11.31
CA TRP A 208 -18.47 -3.06 11.34
C TRP A 208 -17.94 -2.93 12.77
N VAL A 209 -17.24 -3.95 13.27
CA VAL A 209 -16.70 -4.00 14.64
C VAL A 209 -15.17 -4.05 14.59
N ALA A 210 -14.55 -3.17 15.36
CA ALA A 210 -13.10 -3.18 15.54
C ALA A 210 -12.67 -4.42 16.34
N LEU A 211 -11.64 -5.11 15.84
CA LEU A 211 -10.97 -6.22 16.53
C LEU A 211 -9.60 -5.78 17.09
N LEU A 212 -8.99 -4.76 16.52
CA LEU A 212 -7.84 -4.12 17.12
C LEU A 212 -8.29 -3.17 18.25
N PRO A 213 -7.47 -3.03 19.31
CA PRO A 213 -7.75 -2.09 20.39
C PRO A 213 -7.98 -0.67 19.86
N VAL A 214 -8.98 0.01 20.38
CA VAL A 214 -9.23 1.42 20.11
C VAL A 214 -8.48 2.29 21.10
N VAL A 215 -8.22 3.55 20.75
CA VAL A 215 -7.60 4.51 21.65
C VAL A 215 -8.52 4.80 22.83
N GLU A 216 -8.01 4.61 24.05
CA GLU A 216 -8.74 4.97 25.27
C GLU A 216 -8.73 6.48 25.50
N LEU A 217 -9.89 7.14 25.43
CA LEU A 217 -10.02 8.60 25.49
C LEU A 217 -9.36 9.22 26.72
N ARG A 218 -9.41 8.53 27.86
CA ARG A 218 -8.80 9.02 29.13
C ARG A 218 -7.28 9.16 29.09
N TYR A 219 -6.62 8.45 28.15
CA TYR A 219 -5.16 8.48 27.97
C TYR A 219 -4.77 9.10 26.62
N ALA A 220 -5.74 9.52 25.83
CA ALA A 220 -5.49 10.07 24.52
C ALA A 220 -4.76 11.41 24.61
N SER A 221 -3.78 11.62 23.73
CA SER A 221 -3.13 12.90 23.56
C SER A 221 -4.09 13.93 22.93
N ALA A 222 -3.77 15.22 23.03
CA ALA A 222 -4.53 16.27 22.39
C ALA A 222 -4.66 16.04 20.86
N HIS A 223 -3.58 15.64 20.19
CA HIS A 223 -3.61 15.34 18.77
C HIS A 223 -4.52 14.15 18.44
N GLN A 224 -4.51 13.09 19.25
CA GLN A 224 -5.42 11.96 19.05
C GLN A 224 -6.90 12.37 19.18
N LEU A 225 -7.22 13.22 20.18
CA LEU A 225 -8.60 13.73 20.37
C LEU A 225 -9.04 14.64 19.22
N GLU A 226 -8.15 15.48 18.72
CA GLU A 226 -8.41 16.35 17.57
C GLU A 226 -8.66 15.54 16.30
N SER A 227 -7.78 14.58 15.97
CA SER A 227 -7.94 13.70 14.80
C SER A 227 -9.20 12.85 14.92
N LEU A 228 -9.52 12.32 16.11
CA LEU A 228 -10.76 11.58 16.34
C LEU A 228 -11.98 12.47 16.07
N SER A 229 -12.02 13.68 16.63
CA SER A 229 -13.11 14.64 16.42
C SER A 229 -13.27 15.01 14.94
N ARG A 230 -12.16 15.15 14.22
CA ARG A 230 -12.15 15.52 12.80
C ARG A 230 -12.72 14.43 11.91
N TRP A 231 -12.39 13.16 12.17
CA TRP A 231 -12.63 12.05 11.24
C TRP A 231 -13.74 11.08 11.64
N GLN A 232 -14.25 11.14 12.89
CA GLN A 232 -15.27 10.20 13.36
C GLN A 232 -16.60 10.26 12.59
N ALA A 233 -16.92 11.40 11.97
CA ALA A 233 -18.14 11.59 11.19
C ALA A 233 -17.96 11.26 9.70
N GLU A 234 -16.74 10.85 9.29
CA GLU A 234 -16.44 10.50 7.90
C GLU A 234 -16.90 9.07 7.60
N PRO A 235 -17.91 8.88 6.70
CA PRO A 235 -18.52 7.56 6.52
C PRO A 235 -17.55 6.48 6.05
N ALA A 236 -16.56 6.82 5.21
CA ALA A 236 -15.57 5.86 4.74
C ALA A 236 -14.64 5.36 5.85
N LEU A 237 -14.43 6.18 6.89
CA LEU A 237 -13.61 5.89 8.06
C LEU A 237 -14.43 5.45 9.28
N GLU A 238 -15.74 5.26 9.12
CA GLU A 238 -16.63 4.82 10.19
C GLU A 238 -16.10 3.52 10.83
N GLY A 239 -16.04 3.53 12.17
CA GLY A 239 -15.47 2.46 12.98
C GLY A 239 -13.94 2.38 12.95
N LEU A 240 -13.26 2.75 11.84
CA LEU A 240 -11.80 2.74 11.73
C LEU A 240 -11.13 3.86 12.53
N THR A 241 -11.74 5.02 12.59
CA THR A 241 -11.12 6.23 13.19
C THR A 241 -10.57 5.98 14.59
N PRO A 242 -11.27 5.32 15.55
CA PRO A 242 -10.74 5.07 16.89
C PRO A 242 -9.53 4.13 16.90
N VAL A 243 -9.40 3.23 15.93
CA VAL A 243 -8.25 2.34 15.77
C VAL A 243 -7.07 3.10 15.14
N LEU A 244 -7.32 3.82 14.04
CA LEU A 244 -6.27 4.55 13.33
C LEU A 244 -5.71 5.72 14.15
N CYS A 245 -6.45 6.22 15.14
CA CYS A 245 -6.00 7.24 16.08
C CYS A 245 -4.79 6.85 16.94
N HIS A 246 -4.37 5.59 16.95
CA HIS A 246 -3.05 5.23 17.52
C HIS A 246 -1.91 5.96 16.79
N GLU A 247 -2.07 6.26 15.50
CA GLU A 247 -1.15 7.04 14.69
C GLU A 247 -1.89 8.24 14.04
N PRO A 248 -2.19 9.31 14.82
CA PRO A 248 -3.08 10.37 14.39
C PRO A 248 -2.57 11.14 13.16
N THR A 249 -1.27 11.33 13.02
CA THR A 249 -0.68 11.96 11.82
C THR A 249 -0.95 11.14 10.55
N LEU A 250 -0.88 9.81 10.64
CA LEU A 250 -1.18 8.94 9.50
C LEU A 250 -2.68 8.97 9.18
N LEU A 251 -3.54 8.99 10.21
CA LEU A 251 -4.98 9.14 10.04
C LEU A 251 -5.34 10.46 9.36
N ASP A 252 -4.78 11.58 9.82
CA ASP A 252 -5.06 12.90 9.25
C ASP A 252 -4.72 12.96 7.76
N LEU A 253 -3.52 12.50 7.38
CA LEU A 253 -3.10 12.46 5.98
C LEU A 253 -3.96 11.50 5.15
N THR A 254 -4.36 10.35 5.70
CA THR A 254 -5.27 9.40 5.03
C THR A 254 -6.62 10.05 4.77
N GLY A 255 -7.17 10.76 5.75
CA GLY A 255 -8.42 11.49 5.61
C GLY A 255 -8.34 12.64 4.60
N GLU A 256 -7.22 13.36 4.55
CA GLU A 256 -7.01 14.41 3.55
C GLU A 256 -6.93 13.84 2.12
N ILE A 257 -6.25 12.72 1.91
CA ILE A 257 -6.25 12.02 0.63
C ILE A 257 -7.67 11.61 0.26
N LEU A 258 -8.43 11.03 1.20
CA LEU A 258 -9.82 10.61 1.00
C LEU A 258 -10.70 11.75 0.51
N LEU A 259 -10.69 12.88 1.21
CA LEU A 259 -11.54 14.03 0.88
C LEU A 259 -11.21 14.60 -0.50
N ASN A 260 -9.93 14.68 -0.83
CA ASN A 260 -9.45 15.31 -2.05
C ASN A 260 -9.40 14.35 -3.27
N SER A 261 -9.54 13.04 -3.07
CA SER A 261 -9.65 12.05 -4.16
C SER A 261 -11.08 11.74 -4.57
N ARG A 262 -12.08 12.27 -3.86
CA ARG A 262 -13.49 12.05 -4.19
C ARG A 262 -13.88 12.69 -5.50
N VAL A 263 -14.60 11.94 -6.32
CA VAL A 263 -15.20 12.43 -7.56
C VAL A 263 -16.65 12.79 -7.31
N ALA A 264 -16.98 14.05 -7.58
CA ALA A 264 -18.32 14.58 -7.31
C ALA A 264 -19.40 13.97 -8.22
N THR A 265 -19.05 13.61 -9.46
CA THR A 265 -19.98 13.06 -10.44
C THR A 265 -19.60 11.62 -10.76
N PRO A 266 -20.40 10.64 -10.34
CA PRO A 266 -20.17 9.26 -10.72
C PRO A 266 -20.26 9.10 -12.24
N HIS A 267 -19.29 8.42 -12.82
CA HIS A 267 -19.33 8.01 -14.21
C HIS A 267 -19.42 6.49 -14.25
N ALA A 268 -20.40 5.97 -15.00
CA ALA A 268 -20.56 4.53 -15.16
C ALA A 268 -20.43 4.18 -16.64
N SER A 269 -19.43 3.39 -16.98
CA SER A 269 -19.29 2.82 -18.31
C SER A 269 -18.67 1.42 -18.22
N PRO A 270 -18.95 0.51 -19.16
CA PRO A 270 -18.32 -0.81 -19.20
C PRO A 270 -16.79 -0.73 -19.26
N ALA A 271 -16.25 0.25 -19.99
CA ALA A 271 -14.81 0.48 -20.10
C ALA A 271 -14.19 0.85 -18.73
N LEU A 272 -14.85 1.75 -17.99
CA LEU A 272 -14.40 2.13 -16.66
C LEU A 272 -14.48 0.94 -15.69
N ALA A 273 -15.56 0.20 -15.69
CA ALA A 273 -15.71 -0.98 -14.84
C ALA A 273 -14.62 -2.02 -15.11
N ALA A 274 -14.31 -2.29 -16.37
CA ALA A 274 -13.22 -3.20 -16.75
C ALA A 274 -11.84 -2.66 -16.35
N ALA A 275 -11.59 -1.37 -16.51
CA ALA A 275 -10.36 -0.72 -16.12
C ALA A 275 -10.14 -0.77 -14.60
N VAL A 276 -11.19 -0.47 -13.81
CA VAL A 276 -11.17 -0.55 -12.35
C VAL A 276 -10.92 -1.99 -11.86
N ASP A 277 -11.63 -2.97 -12.45
CA ASP A 277 -11.45 -4.39 -12.08
C ASP A 277 -10.03 -4.86 -12.38
N LEU A 278 -9.50 -4.56 -13.56
CA LEU A 278 -8.12 -4.92 -13.90
C LEU A 278 -7.11 -4.23 -12.98
N LEU A 279 -7.26 -2.93 -12.72
CA LEU A 279 -6.38 -2.17 -11.85
C LEU A 279 -6.41 -2.72 -10.41
N ALA A 280 -7.55 -3.18 -9.95
CA ALA A 280 -7.70 -3.79 -8.64
C ALA A 280 -6.99 -5.14 -8.53
N ARG A 281 -7.15 -6.02 -9.57
CA ARG A 281 -6.66 -7.42 -9.57
C ARG A 281 -5.26 -7.60 -10.11
N SER A 282 -4.85 -6.80 -11.07
CA SER A 282 -3.60 -6.97 -11.81
C SER A 282 -3.05 -5.61 -12.25
N PRO A 283 -2.64 -4.74 -11.29
CA PRO A 283 -2.11 -3.41 -11.62
C PRO A 283 -0.86 -3.49 -12.50
N ASP A 284 -0.09 -4.59 -12.43
CA ASP A 284 1.04 -4.92 -13.28
C ASP A 284 0.68 -5.00 -14.78
N ARG A 285 -0.57 -5.29 -15.12
CA ARG A 285 -1.09 -5.40 -16.49
C ARG A 285 -1.82 -4.15 -16.98
N PHE A 286 -2.01 -3.17 -16.11
CA PHE A 286 -2.69 -1.95 -16.46
C PHE A 286 -1.82 -1.10 -17.40
N SER A 287 -2.36 -0.72 -18.56
CA SER A 287 -1.60 -0.06 -19.63
C SER A 287 -2.45 0.97 -20.37
N ALA A 288 -1.85 1.61 -21.37
CA ALA A 288 -2.59 2.49 -22.30
C ALA A 288 -3.79 1.79 -22.94
N ALA A 289 -3.75 0.47 -23.15
CA ALA A 289 -4.88 -0.29 -23.70
C ALA A 289 -6.15 -0.23 -22.83
N GLN A 290 -6.01 -0.03 -21.52
CA GLN A 290 -7.13 0.17 -20.60
C GLN A 290 -7.44 1.66 -20.38
N PHE A 291 -6.44 2.53 -20.48
CA PHE A 291 -6.62 3.96 -20.27
C PHE A 291 -7.25 4.66 -21.47
N THR A 292 -6.77 4.38 -22.69
CA THR A 292 -7.24 5.01 -23.92
C THR A 292 -8.76 4.88 -24.16
N PRO A 293 -9.41 3.71 -23.96
CA PRO A 293 -10.85 3.59 -24.11
C PRO A 293 -11.67 4.49 -23.17
N LEU A 294 -11.10 4.92 -22.03
CA LEU A 294 -11.78 5.85 -21.12
C LEU A 294 -11.84 7.26 -21.74
N THR A 295 -10.75 7.70 -22.33
CA THR A 295 -10.67 9.02 -22.97
C THR A 295 -11.43 9.05 -24.31
N GLU A 296 -11.39 8.00 -25.09
CA GLU A 296 -12.19 7.84 -26.29
C GLU A 296 -13.70 7.75 -25.97
N GLY A 297 -14.04 7.23 -24.79
CA GLY A 297 -15.41 7.17 -24.26
C GLY A 297 -15.93 8.50 -23.69
N GLY A 298 -15.17 9.60 -23.84
CA GLY A 298 -15.59 10.96 -23.50
C GLY A 298 -15.12 11.48 -22.14
N LEU A 299 -14.33 10.72 -21.38
CA LEU A 299 -13.68 11.24 -20.18
C LEU A 299 -12.43 12.06 -20.58
N THR A 300 -12.19 13.17 -19.89
CA THR A 300 -10.88 13.80 -19.95
C THR A 300 -9.83 12.92 -19.22
N ALA A 301 -8.57 13.08 -19.53
CA ALA A 301 -7.49 12.37 -18.82
C ALA A 301 -7.56 12.61 -17.30
N VAL A 302 -7.83 13.86 -16.89
CA VAL A 302 -8.02 14.25 -15.48
C VAL A 302 -9.16 13.49 -14.83
N GLN A 303 -10.33 13.37 -15.51
CA GLN A 303 -11.48 12.64 -14.98
C GLN A 303 -11.20 11.14 -14.86
N ALA A 304 -10.56 10.54 -15.87
CA ALA A 304 -10.17 9.13 -15.84
C ALA A 304 -9.21 8.84 -14.68
N ILE A 305 -8.19 9.69 -14.50
CA ILE A 305 -7.25 9.58 -13.37
C ILE A 305 -7.98 9.69 -12.03
N ALA A 306 -8.86 10.68 -11.89
CA ALA A 306 -9.59 10.89 -10.64
C ALA A 306 -10.44 9.67 -10.25
N LEU A 307 -11.17 9.08 -11.20
CA LEU A 307 -11.99 7.88 -10.98
C LEU A 307 -11.15 6.65 -10.63
N LEU A 308 -10.04 6.43 -11.34
CA LEU A 308 -9.12 5.32 -11.07
C LEU A 308 -8.39 5.50 -9.71
N THR A 309 -8.00 6.73 -9.37
CA THR A 309 -7.38 7.06 -8.07
C THR A 309 -8.34 6.84 -6.92
N GLN A 310 -9.59 7.29 -7.05
CA GLN A 310 -10.64 7.03 -6.06
C GLN A 310 -10.81 5.53 -5.83
N SER A 311 -10.94 4.73 -6.88
CA SER A 311 -11.07 3.27 -6.78
C SER A 311 -9.84 2.63 -6.12
N ALA A 312 -8.64 3.09 -6.46
CA ALA A 312 -7.41 2.61 -5.81
C ALA A 312 -7.40 2.93 -4.30
N PHE A 313 -7.90 4.11 -3.93
CA PHE A 313 -8.01 4.52 -2.53
C PHE A 313 -9.08 3.71 -1.77
N GLU A 314 -10.22 3.45 -2.38
CA GLU A 314 -11.25 2.56 -1.81
C GLU A 314 -10.67 1.17 -1.49
N GLY A 315 -9.84 0.64 -2.37
CA GLY A 315 -9.10 -0.60 -2.14
C GLY A 315 -8.15 -0.55 -0.93
N TRP A 316 -7.60 0.62 -0.61
CA TRP A 316 -6.81 0.82 0.61
C TRP A 316 -7.69 0.81 1.85
N ILE A 317 -8.77 1.62 1.88
CA ILE A 317 -9.71 1.65 3.02
C ILE A 317 -10.29 0.26 3.30
N ASN A 318 -10.65 -0.50 2.26
CA ASN A 318 -11.15 -1.86 2.41
C ASN A 318 -10.12 -2.78 3.12
N ARG A 319 -8.83 -2.65 2.79
CA ARG A 319 -7.78 -3.41 3.47
C ARG A 319 -7.61 -2.99 4.94
N LEU A 320 -7.72 -1.70 5.24
CA LEU A 320 -7.71 -1.22 6.63
C LEU A 320 -8.88 -1.79 7.43
N LYS A 321 -10.08 -1.85 6.83
CA LYS A 321 -11.27 -2.43 7.48
C LYS A 321 -11.07 -3.92 7.77
N VAL A 322 -10.61 -4.70 6.77
CA VAL A 322 -10.33 -6.14 6.97
C VAL A 322 -9.24 -6.38 8.02
N ALA A 323 -8.16 -5.60 7.95
CA ALA A 323 -7.04 -5.72 8.88
C ALA A 323 -7.41 -5.39 10.32
N SER A 324 -8.32 -4.44 10.52
CA SER A 324 -8.63 -3.84 11.83
C SER A 324 -9.91 -4.35 12.46
N GLY A 325 -10.76 -5.04 11.71
CA GLY A 325 -12.07 -5.48 12.21
C GLY A 325 -12.77 -6.46 11.28
N LYS A 326 -14.06 -6.65 11.53
CA LYS A 326 -14.95 -7.50 10.71
C LYS A 326 -16.36 -6.89 10.63
N ALA A 327 -17.12 -7.28 9.63
CA ALA A 327 -18.57 -7.11 9.62
C ALA A 327 -19.20 -8.10 10.63
N GLU A 328 -20.26 -7.66 11.35
CA GLU A 328 -21.03 -8.50 12.27
C GLU A 328 -21.92 -9.47 11.51
#